data_5e0da956fb1d143e61ce56043edc085e
#
_entry.id   5e0da956fb1d143e61ce56043edc085e
#
_cell.length_a   1.000
_cell.length_b   1.000
_cell.length_c   1.000
_cell.angle_alpha   90.00
_cell.angle_beta   90.00
_cell.angle_gamma   90.00
#
_symmetry.space_group_name_H-M   'P 1'
#
loop_
_entity.id
_entity.type
_entity.pdbx_description
1 polymer ?
#
loop_
_entity_poly.entity_id
_entity_poly.type
_entity_poly.pdbx_seq_one_letter_code
_entity_poly.pdbx_strand_id
1 'polypeptide(L)'
;IGVRLVGSEMCIRDSSLTVAASLGGWTAMASEIEREYSGGRDAVLFVPVLDGALLFAADLIRRLSLPLQLAGLAASSYPGAATSSTGQVELGLFRVDVQGRRVLLLDDILDTGQTLATVKEALRQRGAIEVRSAVLLRKQRQDPPVVEADFVGFEVPDCFVIGYGLDHDGRYRELPDVRVLDQETLG
;
A
#
# COMPACT_ATOMS: atom_id res chain seq x y z
N ILE A 1 -0.47 -9.96 26.59
CA ILE A 1 -0.13 -11.39 26.42
C ILE A 1 0.90 -11.44 25.31
N GLY A 2 2.19 -11.57 25.71
CA GLY A 2 3.30 -11.67 24.76
C GLY A 2 3.26 -13.02 24.02
N VAL A 3 3.25 -13.01 22.73
CA VAL A 3 3.45 -14.21 21.92
C VAL A 3 4.95 -14.53 21.93
N ARG A 4 5.32 -15.56 22.65
CA ARG A 4 6.70 -16.06 22.73
C ARG A 4 6.96 -16.97 21.52
N LEU A 5 7.70 -16.48 20.54
CA LEU A 5 8.23 -17.30 19.48
C LEU A 5 9.57 -17.91 19.91
N VAL A 6 9.71 -19.21 19.80
CA VAL A 6 10.92 -19.96 20.13
C VAL A 6 11.95 -19.75 19.01
N GLY A 7 13.07 -19.12 19.34
CA GLY A 7 14.23 -19.00 18.44
C GLY A 7 14.46 -17.58 17.90
N SER A 8 15.37 -16.86 18.54
CA SER A 8 15.75 -15.44 18.40
C SER A 8 14.67 -14.46 18.88
N GLU A 9 14.92 -13.81 20.00
CA GLU A 9 14.06 -12.75 20.56
C GLU A 9 14.15 -11.51 19.68
N MET A 10 13.22 -11.38 18.73
CA MET A 10 13.06 -10.16 17.97
C MET A 10 12.30 -9.17 18.87
N CYS A 11 12.99 -8.16 19.38
CA CYS A 11 12.36 -7.11 20.21
C CYS A 11 11.47 -6.24 19.33
N ILE A 12 10.17 -6.53 19.34
CA ILE A 12 9.17 -5.60 18.84
C ILE A 12 8.97 -4.58 19.97
N ARG A 13 9.43 -3.34 19.78
CA ARG A 13 9.06 -2.29 20.75
C ARG A 13 7.55 -2.13 20.76
N ASP A 14 7.01 -2.09 21.97
CA ASP A 14 5.57 -1.90 22.23
C ASP A 14 5.09 -0.44 21.96
N SER A 15 5.83 0.28 21.09
CA SER A 15 5.37 1.51 20.47
C SER A 15 4.47 1.13 19.31
N SER A 16 3.28 0.59 19.64
CA SER A 16 2.23 0.41 18.66
C SER A 16 1.91 1.79 18.08
N LEU A 17 2.38 2.03 16.85
CA LEU A 17 1.72 3.01 16.01
C LEU A 17 0.31 2.46 15.82
N THR A 18 -0.63 2.84 16.68
CA THR A 18 -2.00 2.34 16.66
C THR A 18 -2.72 2.95 15.45
N VAL A 19 -2.16 2.71 14.27
CA VAL A 19 -2.68 3.23 13.00
C VAL A 19 -4.02 2.57 12.67
N ALA A 20 -4.17 1.29 13.01
CA ALA A 20 -5.41 0.56 12.77
C ALA A 20 -6.57 1.00 13.65
N ALA A 21 -6.32 1.63 14.79
CA ALA A 21 -7.36 2.03 15.74
C ALA A 21 -7.92 3.45 15.51
N SER A 22 -7.29 4.25 14.65
CA SER A 22 -7.79 5.59 14.35
C SER A 22 -8.89 5.57 13.28
N LEU A 23 -10.11 5.27 13.69
CA LEU A 23 -11.31 5.36 12.83
C LEU A 23 -11.39 6.71 12.06
N GLY A 24 -10.83 7.79 12.63
CA GLY A 24 -10.82 9.12 12.02
C GLY A 24 -10.07 9.21 10.70
N GLY A 25 -8.87 8.64 10.60
CA GLY A 25 -8.05 8.68 9.37
C GLY A 25 -8.67 7.91 8.20
N TRP A 26 -9.30 6.77 8.49
CA TRP A 26 -10.03 5.98 7.51
C TRP A 26 -11.24 6.72 6.93
N THR A 27 -12.01 7.37 7.82
CA THR A 27 -13.21 8.11 7.42
C THR A 27 -12.84 9.31 6.56
N ALA A 28 -11.77 10.03 6.91
CA ALA A 28 -11.29 11.16 6.13
C ALA A 28 -10.87 10.72 4.72
N MET A 29 -10.02 9.72 4.58
CA MET A 29 -9.58 9.19 3.29
C MET A 29 -10.75 8.68 2.45
N ALA A 30 -11.65 7.88 3.04
CA ALA A 30 -12.83 7.38 2.33
C ALA A 30 -13.69 8.53 1.80
N SER A 31 -13.94 9.55 2.61
CA SER A 31 -14.73 10.73 2.22
C SER A 31 -14.04 11.54 1.11
N GLU A 32 -12.71 11.65 1.12
CA GLU A 32 -11.95 12.31 0.05
C GLU A 32 -12.06 11.55 -1.26
N ILE A 33 -11.90 10.22 -1.21
CA ILE A 33 -12.05 9.34 -2.38
C ILE A 33 -13.48 9.43 -2.93
N GLU A 34 -14.50 9.35 -2.07
CA GLU A 34 -15.90 9.49 -2.51
C GLU A 34 -16.17 10.82 -3.17
N ARG A 35 -15.68 11.92 -2.61
CA ARG A 35 -15.84 13.27 -3.19
C ARG A 35 -15.19 13.37 -4.56
N GLU A 36 -13.99 12.80 -4.73
CA GLU A 36 -13.24 12.84 -5.99
C GLU A 36 -13.92 12.04 -7.09
N TYR A 37 -14.51 10.89 -6.73
CA TYR A 37 -15.17 10.03 -7.70
C TYR A 37 -16.69 10.24 -7.78
N SER A 38 -17.22 11.20 -7.01
CA SER A 38 -18.65 11.56 -7.06
C SER A 38 -19.02 12.12 -8.44
N GLY A 39 -20.16 11.69 -8.95
CA GLY A 39 -20.69 12.14 -10.26
C GLY A 39 -20.24 11.32 -11.46
N GLY A 40 -19.32 10.37 -11.31
CA GLY A 40 -18.99 9.38 -12.35
C GLY A 40 -20.06 8.29 -12.43
N ARG A 41 -20.51 7.93 -13.66
CA ARG A 41 -21.44 6.82 -13.87
C ARG A 41 -20.74 5.47 -13.91
N ASP A 42 -19.46 5.47 -14.25
CA ASP A 42 -18.67 4.24 -14.43
C ASP A 42 -17.99 3.86 -13.10
N ALA A 43 -17.98 2.55 -12.84
CA ALA A 43 -17.29 2.00 -11.67
C ALA A 43 -15.78 2.27 -11.75
N VAL A 44 -15.23 2.78 -10.66
CA VAL A 44 -13.77 2.97 -10.49
C VAL A 44 -13.11 1.60 -10.28
N LEU A 45 -11.99 1.36 -10.95
CA LEU A 45 -11.20 0.15 -10.75
C LEU A 45 -10.19 0.36 -9.63
N PHE A 46 -10.38 -0.36 -8.53
CA PHE A 46 -9.46 -0.39 -7.40
C PHE A 46 -8.43 -1.49 -7.62
N VAL A 47 -7.15 -1.12 -7.57
CA VAL A 47 -6.04 -2.02 -7.86
C VAL A 47 -5.08 -2.06 -6.67
N PRO A 48 -5.29 -2.97 -5.69
CA PRO A 48 -4.32 -3.16 -4.62
C PRO A 48 -3.05 -3.84 -5.13
N VAL A 49 -1.91 -3.31 -4.70
CA VAL A 49 -0.59 -3.94 -4.86
C VAL A 49 -0.49 -5.06 -3.83
N LEU A 50 -0.48 -6.30 -4.32
CA LEU A 50 -0.43 -7.49 -3.46
C LEU A 50 1.03 -7.80 -3.05
N ASP A 51 1.30 -8.37 -1.83
CA ASP A 51 0.27 -8.75 -0.83
C ASP A 51 0.04 -7.62 0.22
N GLY A 52 0.94 -6.62 0.29
CA GLY A 52 0.96 -5.60 1.34
C GLY A 52 -0.34 -4.82 1.48
N ALA A 53 -0.88 -4.35 0.37
CA ALA A 53 -2.11 -3.54 0.38
C ALA A 53 -3.41 -4.33 0.57
N LEU A 54 -3.36 -5.67 0.77
CA LEU A 54 -4.57 -6.50 0.82
C LEU A 54 -5.51 -6.11 1.96
N LEU A 55 -4.98 -6.00 3.19
CA LEU A 55 -5.79 -5.66 4.37
C LEU A 55 -6.29 -4.21 4.29
N PHE A 56 -5.43 -3.30 3.87
CA PHE A 56 -5.78 -1.91 3.59
C PHE A 56 -6.95 -1.81 2.60
N ALA A 57 -6.84 -2.46 1.45
CA ALA A 57 -7.88 -2.46 0.43
C ALA A 57 -9.19 -3.02 0.95
N ALA A 58 -9.15 -4.16 1.67
CA ALA A 58 -10.33 -4.80 2.22
C ALA A 58 -11.07 -3.90 3.22
N ASP A 59 -10.35 -3.13 4.02
CA ASP A 59 -10.95 -2.23 4.98
C ASP A 59 -11.45 -0.92 4.35
N LEU A 60 -10.72 -0.40 3.37
CA LEU A 60 -11.11 0.81 2.66
C LEU A 60 -12.40 0.62 1.85
N ILE A 61 -12.47 -0.42 1.01
CA ILE A 61 -13.62 -0.63 0.11
C ILE A 61 -14.94 -0.82 0.85
N ARG A 62 -14.91 -1.35 2.08
CA ARG A 62 -16.11 -1.52 2.92
C ARG A 62 -16.63 -0.21 3.52
N ARG A 63 -15.87 0.87 3.42
CA ARG A 63 -16.22 2.21 3.89
C ARG A 63 -16.71 3.13 2.77
N LEU A 64 -16.65 2.65 1.53
CA LEU A 64 -17.02 3.43 0.36
C LEU A 64 -18.43 3.05 -0.12
N SER A 65 -19.20 4.05 -0.51
CA SER A 65 -20.56 3.90 -1.06
C SER A 65 -20.60 4.09 -2.59
N LEU A 66 -19.44 4.19 -3.24
CA LEU A 66 -19.35 4.38 -4.70
C LEU A 66 -19.30 3.04 -5.46
N PRO A 67 -19.78 3.01 -6.72
CA PRO A 67 -19.61 1.83 -7.56
C PRO A 67 -18.12 1.58 -7.83
N LEU A 68 -17.62 0.40 -7.47
CA LEU A 68 -16.23 0.02 -7.69
C LEU A 68 -16.10 -1.41 -8.20
N GLN A 69 -14.98 -1.67 -8.87
CA GLN A 69 -14.50 -3.03 -9.18
C GLN A 69 -13.14 -3.21 -8.52
N LEU A 70 -12.82 -4.44 -8.11
CA LEU A 70 -11.57 -4.77 -7.44
C LEU A 70 -10.77 -5.76 -8.28
N ALA A 71 -9.47 -5.47 -8.46
CA ALA A 71 -8.55 -6.35 -9.16
C ALA A 71 -7.15 -6.24 -8.58
N GLY A 72 -6.66 -7.30 -7.94
CA GLY A 72 -5.32 -7.33 -7.34
C GLY A 72 -4.21 -7.35 -8.39
N LEU A 73 -3.13 -6.62 -8.12
CA LEU A 73 -1.91 -6.60 -8.89
C LEU A 73 -0.77 -7.21 -8.05
N ALA A 74 -0.20 -8.32 -8.50
CA ALA A 74 1.04 -8.81 -7.92
C ALA A 74 2.21 -7.96 -8.43
N ALA A 75 2.84 -7.20 -7.54
CA ALA A 75 4.08 -6.50 -7.80
C ALA A 75 5.15 -7.03 -6.84
N SER A 76 6.19 -7.68 -7.37
CA SER A 76 7.33 -8.07 -6.54
C SER A 76 8.37 -6.96 -6.55
N SER A 77 8.49 -6.27 -5.43
CA SER A 77 9.57 -5.32 -5.15
C SER A 77 10.73 -6.00 -4.42
N TYR A 78 11.10 -7.24 -4.81
CA TYR A 78 12.24 -7.92 -4.21
C TYR A 78 13.56 -7.35 -4.76
N PRO A 79 14.46 -6.86 -3.90
CA PRO A 79 15.81 -6.44 -4.29
C PRO A 79 16.67 -7.60 -4.87
N GLY A 80 16.23 -8.84 -4.75
CA GLY A 80 16.95 -10.05 -5.19
C GLY A 80 16.47 -10.68 -6.50
N ALA A 81 15.29 -10.32 -7.02
CA ALA A 81 14.78 -10.82 -8.31
C ALA A 81 15.03 -9.84 -9.47
N ALA A 82 15.43 -8.61 -9.17
CA ALA A 82 15.79 -7.59 -10.16
C ALA A 82 17.28 -7.64 -10.48
N THR A 83 17.79 -8.75 -10.96
CA THR A 83 19.10 -8.79 -11.63
C THR A 83 18.97 -8.53 -13.13
N SER A 84 18.08 -7.63 -13.51
CA SER A 84 18.24 -6.94 -14.78
C SER A 84 18.53 -5.47 -14.48
N SER A 85 19.60 -4.98 -15.04
CA SER A 85 20.17 -3.62 -14.93
C SER A 85 19.23 -2.48 -15.40
N THR A 86 17.92 -2.67 -15.44
CA THR A 86 16.93 -1.75 -15.98
C THR A 86 15.87 -1.28 -14.98
N GLY A 87 15.90 -1.72 -13.70
CA GLY A 87 14.91 -1.28 -12.71
C GLY A 87 13.46 -1.62 -13.05
N GLN A 88 13.22 -2.62 -13.88
CA GLN A 88 11.87 -3.04 -14.27
C GLN A 88 11.26 -3.85 -13.12
N VAL A 89 10.20 -3.29 -12.51
CA VAL A 89 9.28 -4.05 -11.66
C VAL A 89 8.53 -5.02 -12.58
N GLU A 90 8.74 -6.32 -12.43
CA GLU A 90 7.91 -7.31 -13.11
C GLU A 90 6.50 -7.23 -12.55
N LEU A 91 5.61 -6.64 -13.33
CA LEU A 91 4.19 -6.63 -13.03
C LEU A 91 3.66 -8.03 -13.32
N GLY A 92 3.40 -8.81 -12.29
CA GLY A 92 2.74 -10.10 -12.39
C GLY A 92 1.42 -9.96 -13.17
N LEU A 93 0.97 -11.05 -13.76
CA LEU A 93 -0.14 -11.15 -14.71
C LEU A 93 -1.31 -10.20 -14.38
N PHE A 94 -1.34 -9.09 -15.08
CA PHE A 94 -2.48 -8.16 -15.09
C PHE A 94 -3.64 -8.86 -15.78
N ARG A 95 -4.57 -9.42 -15.01
CA ARG A 95 -5.78 -10.08 -15.54
C ARG A 95 -6.92 -9.11 -15.80
N VAL A 96 -6.70 -7.81 -15.60
CA VAL A 96 -7.76 -6.82 -15.68
C VAL A 96 -7.49 -5.86 -16.83
N ASP A 97 -8.50 -5.69 -17.67
CA ASP A 97 -8.52 -4.65 -18.67
C ASP A 97 -8.69 -3.28 -17.99
N VAL A 98 -7.69 -2.42 -18.15
CA VAL A 98 -7.68 -1.05 -17.63
C VAL A 98 -7.96 -0.01 -18.71
N GLN A 99 -8.09 -0.44 -19.98
CA GLN A 99 -8.29 0.47 -21.09
C GLN A 99 -9.58 1.28 -20.92
N GLY A 100 -9.46 2.60 -21.04
CA GLY A 100 -10.58 3.52 -20.90
C GLY A 100 -11.15 3.63 -19.48
N ARG A 101 -10.41 3.17 -18.47
CA ARG A 101 -10.89 3.12 -17.08
C ARG A 101 -10.21 4.13 -16.18
N ARG A 102 -10.97 4.59 -15.18
CA ARG A 102 -10.43 5.32 -14.01
C ARG A 102 -9.92 4.31 -13.01
N VAL A 103 -8.66 4.42 -12.63
CA VAL A 103 -7.98 3.48 -11.74
C VAL A 103 -7.58 4.18 -10.44
N LEU A 104 -7.88 3.57 -9.30
CA LEU A 104 -7.31 3.90 -8.00
C LEU A 104 -6.36 2.78 -7.56
N LEU A 105 -5.06 3.06 -7.65
CA LEU A 105 -4.00 2.19 -7.17
C LEU A 105 -3.93 2.27 -5.66
N LEU A 106 -3.92 1.12 -4.97
CA LEU A 106 -3.81 1.05 -3.51
C LEU A 106 -2.47 0.42 -3.14
N ASP A 107 -1.71 1.07 -2.27
CA ASP A 107 -0.45 0.54 -1.74
C ASP A 107 -0.41 0.66 -0.21
N ASP A 108 0.36 -0.19 0.44
CA ASP A 108 0.47 -0.21 1.91
C ASP A 108 1.33 0.95 2.41
N ILE A 109 2.46 1.24 1.75
CA ILE A 109 3.38 2.27 2.20
C ILE A 109 4.06 3.03 1.06
N LEU A 110 4.04 4.35 1.14
CA LEU A 110 4.86 5.23 0.31
C LEU A 110 6.19 5.49 1.03
N ASP A 111 7.23 4.82 0.55
CA ASP A 111 8.62 5.02 0.97
C ASP A 111 9.36 5.89 -0.06
N THR A 112 10.07 5.30 -1.00
CA THR A 112 10.75 6.03 -2.09
C THR A 112 9.83 6.42 -3.23
N GLY A 113 8.67 5.79 -3.35
CA GLY A 113 7.69 6.00 -4.42
C GLY A 113 8.02 5.28 -5.74
N GLN A 114 9.08 4.49 -5.81
CA GLN A 114 9.50 3.78 -7.03
C GLN A 114 8.42 2.79 -7.51
N THR A 115 7.90 1.97 -6.61
CA THR A 115 6.80 1.02 -6.92
C THR A 115 5.60 1.77 -7.47
N LEU A 116 5.18 2.81 -6.77
CA LEU A 116 4.02 3.62 -7.14
C LEU A 116 4.20 4.27 -8.52
N ALA A 117 5.38 4.85 -8.79
CA ALA A 117 5.70 5.46 -10.08
C ALA A 117 5.65 4.44 -11.22
N THR A 118 6.30 3.29 -11.04
CA THR A 118 6.38 2.23 -12.05
C THR A 118 4.99 1.67 -12.38
N VAL A 119 4.19 1.40 -11.36
CA VAL A 119 2.83 0.85 -11.56
C VAL A 119 1.91 1.88 -12.19
N LYS A 120 1.93 3.14 -11.74
CA LYS A 120 1.13 4.23 -12.36
C LYS A 120 1.44 4.38 -13.84
N GLU A 121 2.71 4.35 -14.22
CA GLU A 121 3.12 4.45 -15.62
C GLU A 121 2.66 3.26 -16.45
N ALA A 122 2.84 2.04 -15.93
CA ALA A 122 2.40 0.84 -16.62
C ALA A 122 0.87 0.77 -16.83
N LEU A 123 0.09 1.29 -15.89
CA LEU A 123 -1.36 1.41 -16.03
C LEU A 123 -1.76 2.40 -17.12
N ARG A 124 -1.07 3.56 -17.19
CA ARG A 124 -1.30 4.56 -18.24
C ARG A 124 -0.95 4.01 -19.63
N GLN A 125 0.18 3.31 -19.75
CA GLN A 125 0.61 2.68 -21.01
C GLN A 125 -0.39 1.62 -21.50
N ARG A 126 -1.16 1.01 -20.59
CA ARG A 126 -2.23 0.07 -20.90
C ARG A 126 -3.58 0.74 -21.18
N GLY A 127 -3.59 2.07 -21.28
CA GLY A 127 -4.76 2.85 -21.71
C GLY A 127 -5.72 3.23 -20.58
N ALA A 128 -5.30 3.19 -19.31
CA ALA A 128 -6.07 3.82 -18.24
C ALA A 128 -6.20 5.32 -18.49
N ILE A 129 -7.41 5.86 -18.43
CA ILE A 129 -7.67 7.28 -18.71
C ILE A 129 -7.32 8.19 -17.51
N GLU A 130 -7.34 7.61 -16.32
CA GLU A 130 -6.95 8.27 -15.07
C GLU A 130 -6.31 7.24 -14.15
N VAL A 131 -5.19 7.56 -13.54
CA VAL A 131 -4.54 6.74 -12.52
C VAL A 131 -4.20 7.61 -11.31
N ARG A 132 -4.97 7.44 -10.25
CA ARG A 132 -4.68 7.99 -8.92
C ARG A 132 -4.20 6.91 -7.97
N SER A 133 -3.69 7.30 -6.83
CA SER A 133 -3.14 6.40 -5.82
C SER A 133 -3.58 6.76 -4.42
N ALA A 134 -3.84 5.75 -3.62
CA ALA A 134 -4.05 5.87 -2.19
C ALA A 134 -3.09 4.96 -1.45
N VAL A 135 -2.44 5.47 -0.41
CA VAL A 135 -1.50 4.73 0.42
C VAL A 135 -1.97 4.74 1.88
N LEU A 136 -1.81 3.61 2.56
CA LEU A 136 -2.13 3.56 3.98
C LEU A 136 -1.15 4.43 4.77
N LEU A 137 0.14 4.27 4.52
CA LEU A 137 1.21 4.97 5.21
C LEU A 137 2.06 5.80 4.25
N ARG A 138 2.52 6.98 4.71
CA ARG A 138 3.59 7.75 4.07
C ARG A 138 4.72 7.98 5.05
N LYS A 139 5.95 7.58 4.69
CA LYS A 139 7.13 7.86 5.49
C LYS A 139 7.55 9.32 5.37
N GLN A 140 7.86 9.93 6.52
CA GLN A 140 8.44 11.28 6.60
C GLN A 140 9.95 11.21 6.37
N ARG A 141 10.34 11.16 5.10
CA ARG A 141 11.74 11.08 4.68
C ARG A 141 12.36 12.46 4.51
N GLN A 142 13.70 12.53 4.58
CA GLN A 142 14.45 13.75 4.23
C GLN A 142 14.36 14.03 2.72
N ASP A 143 14.53 12.98 1.91
CA ASP A 143 14.37 13.07 0.47
C ASP A 143 12.91 12.80 0.09
N PRO A 144 12.27 13.67 -0.72
CA PRO A 144 10.90 13.46 -1.17
C PRO A 144 10.82 12.19 -2.05
N PRO A 145 9.67 11.50 -2.06
CA PRO A 145 9.47 10.36 -2.95
C PRO A 145 9.47 10.82 -4.42
N VAL A 146 9.82 9.91 -5.34
CA VAL A 146 9.83 10.19 -6.79
C VAL A 146 8.43 10.50 -7.35
N VAL A 147 7.38 10.07 -6.65
CA VAL A 147 5.98 10.40 -6.94
C VAL A 147 5.20 10.48 -5.63
N GLU A 148 4.30 11.44 -5.52
CA GLU A 148 3.38 11.57 -4.40
C GLU A 148 2.12 10.71 -4.59
N ALA A 149 1.53 10.27 -3.48
CA ALA A 149 0.21 9.66 -3.48
C ALA A 149 -0.88 10.74 -3.49
N ASP A 150 -1.99 10.44 -4.15
CA ASP A 150 -3.13 11.37 -4.23
C ASP A 150 -3.92 11.38 -2.92
N PHE A 151 -3.94 10.24 -2.20
CA PHE A 151 -4.60 10.09 -0.91
C PHE A 151 -3.64 9.39 0.06
N VAL A 152 -3.50 9.92 1.27
CA VAL A 152 -2.62 9.40 2.32
C VAL A 152 -3.43 9.16 3.59
N GLY A 153 -3.35 7.95 4.13
CA GLY A 153 -4.01 7.61 5.38
C GLY A 153 -3.32 8.21 6.59
N PHE A 154 -2.06 7.87 6.75
CA PHE A 154 -1.29 8.28 7.92
C PHE A 154 0.17 8.58 7.56
N GLU A 155 0.72 9.58 8.25
CA GLU A 155 2.15 9.87 8.24
C GLU A 155 2.85 9.03 9.30
N VAL A 156 4.00 8.46 8.94
CA VAL A 156 4.85 7.73 9.88
C VAL A 156 6.29 8.19 9.80
N PRO A 157 7.07 8.12 10.90
CA PRO A 157 8.50 8.40 10.86
C PRO A 157 9.22 7.49 9.84
N ASP A 158 10.43 7.88 9.42
CA ASP A 158 11.28 7.04 8.56
C ASP A 158 11.89 5.89 9.37
N CYS A 159 11.08 4.89 9.66
CA CYS A 159 11.45 3.67 10.38
C CYS A 159 10.93 2.43 9.65
N PHE A 160 11.44 1.26 10.02
CA PHE A 160 10.92 0.02 9.48
C PHE A 160 9.64 -0.37 10.22
N VAL A 161 8.57 -0.64 9.46
CA VAL A 161 7.25 -0.99 10.00
C VAL A 161 6.77 -2.32 9.47
N ILE A 162 6.04 -3.06 10.31
CA ILE A 162 5.46 -4.37 10.01
C ILE A 162 4.03 -4.43 10.51
N GLY A 163 3.30 -5.44 10.07
CA GLY A 163 1.91 -5.68 10.48
C GLY A 163 0.88 -4.98 9.59
N TYR A 164 -0.35 -5.39 9.72
CA TYR A 164 -1.48 -4.90 8.92
C TYR A 164 -1.24 -5.00 7.39
N GLY A 165 -0.66 -6.12 6.95
CA GLY A 165 -0.27 -6.35 5.56
C GLY A 165 1.22 -6.13 5.28
N LEU A 166 1.89 -5.22 6.00
CA LEU A 166 3.33 -4.97 5.89
C LEU A 166 4.13 -6.14 6.45
N ASP A 167 5.23 -6.48 5.79
CA ASP A 167 6.05 -7.63 6.16
C ASP A 167 7.53 -7.31 6.40
N HIS A 168 8.19 -8.29 7.02
CA HIS A 168 9.63 -8.48 7.00
C HIS A 168 9.91 -9.93 6.64
N ASP A 169 10.59 -10.17 5.52
CA ASP A 169 10.86 -11.52 4.97
C ASP A 169 9.61 -12.41 4.84
N GLY A 170 8.49 -11.85 4.37
CA GLY A 170 7.22 -12.55 4.18
C GLY A 170 6.46 -12.85 5.48
N ARG A 171 6.90 -12.33 6.64
CA ARG A 171 6.31 -12.56 7.96
C ARG A 171 5.65 -11.30 8.50
N TYR A 172 4.80 -11.45 9.52
CA TYR A 172 4.17 -10.38 10.30
C TYR A 172 3.01 -9.65 9.61
N ARG A 173 2.61 -10.03 8.40
CA ARG A 173 1.45 -9.42 7.72
C ARG A 173 0.15 -9.60 8.51
N GLU A 174 0.05 -10.68 9.30
CA GLU A 174 -1.11 -11.07 10.10
C GLU A 174 -1.30 -10.22 11.36
N LEU A 175 -0.32 -9.43 11.77
CA LEU A 175 -0.47 -8.58 12.95
C LEU A 175 -1.60 -7.56 12.73
N PRO A 176 -2.50 -7.38 13.73
CA PRO A 176 -3.66 -6.50 13.56
C PRO A 176 -3.30 -5.01 13.52
N ASP A 177 -2.10 -4.67 13.99
CA ASP A 177 -1.61 -3.29 14.10
C ASP A 177 -0.32 -3.11 13.32
N VAL A 178 -0.06 -1.86 12.88
CA VAL A 178 1.26 -1.47 12.39
C VAL A 178 2.20 -1.25 13.58
N ARG A 179 3.39 -1.85 13.53
CA ARG A 179 4.41 -1.78 14.59
C ARG A 179 5.77 -1.40 14.01
N VAL A 180 6.56 -0.69 14.80
CA VAL A 180 7.96 -0.41 14.46
C VAL A 180 8.82 -1.63 14.77
N LEU A 181 9.64 -2.03 13.81
CA LEU A 181 10.65 -3.06 13.99
C LEU A 181 11.99 -2.40 14.37
N ASP A 182 12.56 -2.77 15.52
CA ASP A 182 13.87 -2.25 15.96
C ASP A 182 14.98 -2.80 15.05
N GLN A 183 15.78 -1.90 14.50
CA GLN A 183 16.92 -2.27 13.62
C GLN A 183 18.03 -3.02 14.35
N GLU A 184 18.15 -2.91 15.67
CA GLU A 184 19.10 -3.69 16.47
C GLU A 184 18.85 -5.20 16.41
N THR A 185 17.68 -5.61 15.93
CA THR A 185 17.25 -7.01 15.83
C THR A 185 17.49 -7.61 14.43
N LEU A 186 17.97 -6.81 13.46
CA LEU A 186 18.23 -7.21 12.09
C LEU A 186 19.69 -7.62 11.82
N GLY A 187 20.53 -7.70 12.87
CA GLY A 187 21.94 -8.11 12.84
C GLY A 187 22.17 -9.61 12.97
#